data_a47eaaf38bace8465b4ea988f84551ee
#
_entry.id   a47eaaf38bace8465b4ea988f84551ee
#
_cell.length_a   1.000
_cell.length_b   1.000
_cell.length_c   1.000
_cell.angle_alpha   90.00
_cell.angle_beta   90.00
_cell.angle_gamma   90.00
#
_symmetry.space_group_name_H-M   'P 1'
#
loop_
_entity.id
_entity.type
_entity.pdbx_description
1 polymer ?
#
loop_
_entity_poly.entity_id
_entity_poly.type
_entity_poly.pdbx_seq_one_letter_code
_entity_poly.pdbx_strand_id
1 'polypeptide(L)'
;MFTDPMAADGVEMGLLQPILDRIHLPDLASPARYKAWGEAVGLTMEVWDERTEMLVRHYDRVRQDTRLRRAELETSISSGYLDRMDVGLGHWVDGGQQGRLSWGLMRLRKPG
;
A
#
# COMPACT_ATOMS: atom_id res chain seq x y z
N MET A 1 -1.83 7.20 -16.45
CA MET A 1 -2.50 7.12 -15.13
C MET A 1 -2.13 5.80 -14.47
N PHE A 2 -1.83 5.83 -13.20
CA PHE A 2 -1.50 4.61 -12.46
C PHE A 2 -1.90 4.73 -10.99
N THR A 3 -1.95 3.59 -10.33
CA THR A 3 -2.12 3.49 -8.87
C THR A 3 -0.98 2.65 -8.30
N ASP A 4 -0.61 2.93 -7.06
CA ASP A 4 0.42 2.16 -6.35
C ASP A 4 0.25 2.37 -4.85
N PRO A 5 0.36 1.32 -4.01
CA PRO A 5 0.50 1.51 -2.56
C PRO A 5 1.79 2.28 -2.28
N MET A 6 1.68 3.37 -1.51
CA MET A 6 2.77 4.30 -1.27
C MET A 6 2.93 4.59 0.21
N ALA A 7 4.12 5.03 0.61
CA ALA A 7 4.30 5.67 1.91
C ALA A 7 3.67 7.07 1.87
N ALA A 8 3.09 7.50 2.98
CA ALA A 8 2.63 8.88 3.10
C ALA A 8 3.83 9.83 3.05
N ASP A 9 3.61 11.04 2.52
CA ASP A 9 4.68 12.04 2.47
C ASP A 9 5.23 12.33 3.87
N GLY A 10 6.56 12.34 4.01
CA GLY A 10 7.23 12.67 5.25
C GLY A 10 7.20 11.58 6.33
N VAL A 11 6.65 10.39 6.07
CA VAL A 11 6.63 9.30 7.04
C VAL A 11 8.03 8.74 7.26
N GLU A 12 8.36 8.37 8.51
CA GLU A 12 9.59 7.65 8.81
C GLU A 12 9.49 6.20 8.34
N MET A 13 10.49 5.74 7.59
CA MET A 13 10.50 4.36 7.08
C MET A 13 10.48 3.31 8.20
N GLY A 14 11.04 3.61 9.36
CA GLY A 14 10.99 2.71 10.51
C GLY A 14 9.57 2.34 10.94
N LEU A 15 8.62 3.25 10.78
CA LEU A 15 7.22 2.98 11.09
C LEU A 15 6.57 2.00 10.10
N LEU A 16 7.16 1.86 8.92
CA LEU A 16 6.69 0.97 7.86
C LEU A 16 7.43 -0.37 7.84
N GLN A 17 8.39 -0.58 8.74
CA GLN A 17 9.24 -1.77 8.72
C GLN A 17 8.45 -3.09 8.69
N PRO A 18 7.37 -3.26 9.48
CA PRO A 18 6.58 -4.51 9.40
C PRO A 18 5.99 -4.77 8.02
N ILE A 19 5.59 -3.71 7.30
CA ILE A 19 5.06 -3.82 5.94
C ILE A 19 6.19 -4.11 4.95
N LEU A 20 7.31 -3.38 5.06
CA LEU A 20 8.47 -3.54 4.20
C LEU A 20 9.07 -4.94 4.29
N ASP A 21 9.14 -5.50 5.51
CA ASP A 21 9.64 -6.85 5.73
C ASP A 21 8.78 -7.90 5.01
N ARG A 22 7.47 -7.70 5.02
CA ARG A 22 6.54 -8.62 4.36
C ARG A 22 6.68 -8.62 2.85
N ILE A 23 6.89 -7.48 2.23
CA ILE A 23 7.02 -7.33 0.78
C ILE A 23 8.47 -7.38 0.29
N HIS A 24 9.42 -7.55 1.20
CA HIS A 24 10.86 -7.66 0.91
C HIS A 24 11.42 -6.46 0.14
N LEU A 25 10.95 -5.25 0.47
CA LEU A 25 11.43 -4.02 -0.11
C LEU A 25 12.12 -3.15 0.94
N PRO A 26 13.13 -2.36 0.56
CA PRO A 26 13.82 -1.48 1.49
C PRO A 26 13.01 -0.24 1.86
N ASP A 27 12.14 0.23 0.96
CA ASP A 27 11.28 1.40 1.20
C ASP A 27 10.08 1.40 0.25
N LEU A 28 9.20 2.37 0.44
CA LEU A 28 8.09 2.68 -0.47
C LEU A 28 8.23 4.13 -0.94
N ALA A 29 7.94 4.37 -2.21
CA ALA A 29 7.86 5.73 -2.73
C ALA A 29 6.65 6.45 -2.13
N SER A 30 6.72 7.78 -2.06
CA SER A 30 5.61 8.64 -1.66
C SER A 30 5.09 9.43 -2.85
N PRO A 31 3.90 10.06 -2.74
CA PRO A 31 3.41 10.94 -3.80
C PRO A 31 4.39 12.05 -4.17
N ALA A 32 5.05 12.65 -3.19
CA ALA A 32 6.05 13.69 -3.43
C ALA A 32 7.26 13.15 -4.20
N ARG A 33 7.70 11.94 -3.92
CA ARG A 33 8.82 11.30 -4.65
C ARG A 33 8.45 11.00 -6.10
N TYR A 34 7.24 10.51 -6.36
CA TYR A 34 6.77 10.30 -7.73
C TYR A 34 6.72 11.61 -8.49
N LYS A 35 6.22 12.67 -7.87
CA LYS A 35 6.19 14.00 -8.49
C LYS A 35 7.60 14.48 -8.84
N ALA A 36 8.55 14.37 -7.90
CA ALA A 36 9.94 14.78 -8.12
C ALA A 36 10.60 13.96 -9.23
N TRP A 37 10.41 12.65 -9.25
CA TRP A 37 10.97 11.79 -10.30
C TRP A 37 10.38 12.12 -11.67
N GLY A 38 9.06 12.35 -11.74
CA GLY A 38 8.40 12.76 -12.97
C GLY A 38 8.96 14.07 -13.50
N GLU A 39 9.08 15.07 -12.65
CA GLU A 39 9.64 16.38 -13.01
C GLU A 39 11.10 16.26 -13.49
N ALA A 40 11.90 15.40 -12.86
CA ALA A 40 13.28 15.18 -13.26
C ALA A 40 13.43 14.63 -14.67
N VAL A 41 12.43 13.90 -15.18
CA VAL A 41 12.42 13.37 -16.56
C VAL A 41 11.51 14.17 -17.50
N GLY A 42 11.09 15.35 -17.08
CA GLY A 42 10.31 16.26 -17.94
C GLY A 42 8.80 16.03 -17.92
N LEU A 43 8.28 15.27 -16.95
CA LEU A 43 6.85 15.06 -16.80
C LEU A 43 6.28 16.01 -15.76
N THR A 44 5.01 16.33 -15.90
CA THR A 44 4.28 17.15 -14.92
C THR A 44 3.18 16.30 -14.30
N MET A 45 3.05 16.36 -12.96
CA MET A 45 1.93 15.71 -12.28
C MET A 45 0.65 16.50 -12.55
N GLU A 46 -0.22 15.91 -13.35
CA GLU A 46 -1.48 16.54 -13.74
C GLU A 46 -2.58 16.24 -12.73
N VAL A 47 -2.60 15.00 -12.22
CA VAL A 47 -3.62 14.54 -11.27
C VAL A 47 -2.96 13.77 -10.13
N TRP A 48 -3.32 14.13 -8.91
CA TRP A 48 -3.12 13.32 -7.72
C TRP A 48 -4.45 13.28 -6.96
N ASP A 49 -5.14 12.16 -7.01
CA ASP A 49 -6.40 11.95 -6.32
C ASP A 49 -6.18 10.90 -5.22
N GLU A 50 -5.98 11.38 -4.01
CA GLU A 50 -5.71 10.50 -2.86
C GLU A 50 -6.98 9.80 -2.42
N ARG A 51 -6.91 8.47 -2.35
CA ARG A 51 -8.02 7.60 -1.93
C ARG A 51 -7.53 6.52 -0.98
N THR A 52 -6.75 6.89 -0.01
CA THR A 52 -6.14 5.96 0.96
C THR A 52 -7.20 5.12 1.69
N GLU A 53 -8.39 5.68 1.93
CA GLU A 53 -9.49 4.94 2.54
C GLU A 53 -9.91 3.72 1.73
N MET A 54 -9.73 3.73 0.42
CA MET A 54 -10.02 2.58 -0.44
C MET A 54 -9.02 1.45 -0.23
N LEU A 55 -7.75 1.79 0.01
CA LEU A 55 -6.72 0.82 0.39
C LEU A 55 -7.09 0.15 1.70
N VAL A 56 -7.48 0.93 2.71
CA VAL A 56 -7.89 0.43 4.02
C VAL A 56 -9.07 -0.53 3.88
N ARG A 57 -10.11 -0.13 3.15
CA ARG A 57 -11.30 -0.95 2.92
C ARG A 57 -10.97 -2.25 2.20
N HIS A 58 -10.12 -2.19 1.18
CA HIS A 58 -9.72 -3.36 0.41
C HIS A 58 -9.01 -4.39 1.28
N TYR A 59 -7.97 -3.98 1.98
CA TYR A 59 -7.18 -4.89 2.81
C TYR A 59 -7.95 -5.40 4.02
N ASP A 60 -8.80 -4.56 4.63
CA ASP A 60 -9.67 -5.01 5.71
C ASP A 60 -10.64 -6.08 5.23
N ARG A 61 -11.24 -5.88 4.06
CA ARG A 61 -12.16 -6.85 3.46
C ARG A 61 -11.46 -8.16 3.14
N VAL A 62 -10.28 -8.12 2.54
CA VAL A 62 -9.49 -9.32 2.26
C VAL A 62 -9.18 -10.07 3.55
N ARG A 63 -8.82 -9.34 4.62
CA ARG A 63 -8.54 -9.92 5.92
C ARG A 63 -9.77 -10.62 6.50
N GLN A 64 -10.93 -9.96 6.48
CA GLN A 64 -12.18 -10.53 6.98
C GLN A 64 -12.61 -11.75 6.17
N ASP A 65 -12.57 -11.68 4.84
CA ASP A 65 -12.91 -12.79 3.97
C ASP A 65 -12.00 -13.99 4.21
N THR A 66 -10.70 -13.75 4.40
CA THR A 66 -9.72 -14.82 4.70
C THR A 66 -10.05 -15.50 6.03
N ARG A 67 -10.42 -14.71 7.05
CA ARG A 67 -10.81 -15.25 8.36
C ARG A 67 -12.07 -16.11 8.28
N LEU A 68 -13.07 -15.64 7.52
CA LEU A 68 -14.33 -16.36 7.35
C LEU A 68 -14.14 -17.69 6.60
N ARG A 69 -13.18 -17.73 5.67
CA ARG A 69 -12.91 -18.90 4.84
C ARG A 69 -11.71 -19.72 5.32
N ARG A 70 -11.22 -19.45 6.51
CA ARG A 70 -10.00 -20.08 7.02
C ARG A 70 -10.06 -21.61 7.00
N ALA A 71 -11.14 -22.21 7.44
CA ALA A 71 -11.30 -23.66 7.48
C ALA A 71 -11.17 -24.27 6.08
N GLU A 72 -11.73 -23.60 5.07
CA GLU A 72 -11.63 -24.01 3.67
C GLU A 72 -10.19 -23.83 3.14
N LEU A 73 -9.55 -22.70 3.45
CA LEU A 73 -8.21 -22.38 2.98
C LEU A 73 -7.15 -23.30 3.59
N GLU A 74 -7.34 -23.77 4.83
CA GLU A 74 -6.41 -24.66 5.51
C GLU A 74 -6.27 -26.02 4.83
N THR A 75 -7.18 -26.37 3.93
CA THR A 75 -7.06 -27.62 3.14
C THR A 75 -5.94 -27.52 2.09
N SER A 76 -5.55 -26.33 1.69
CA SER A 76 -4.56 -26.10 0.63
C SER A 76 -3.38 -25.24 1.05
N ILE A 77 -3.53 -24.45 2.12
CA ILE A 77 -2.57 -23.45 2.59
C ILE A 77 -2.27 -23.72 4.06
N SER A 78 -0.99 -23.68 4.46
CA SER A 78 -0.63 -23.91 5.87
C SER A 78 -1.25 -22.87 6.79
N SER A 79 -1.60 -23.29 8.01
CA SER A 79 -2.14 -22.37 9.02
C SER A 79 -1.13 -21.30 9.42
N GLY A 80 0.17 -21.65 9.45
CA GLY A 80 1.23 -20.67 9.73
C GLY A 80 1.30 -19.57 8.69
N TYR A 81 1.12 -19.90 7.41
CA TYR A 81 1.06 -18.88 6.34
C TYR A 81 -0.16 -17.97 6.51
N LEU A 82 -1.33 -18.56 6.81
CA LEU A 82 -2.56 -17.79 7.02
C LEU A 82 -2.43 -16.85 8.23
N ASP A 83 -1.78 -17.28 9.30
CA ASP A 83 -1.51 -16.41 10.45
C ASP A 83 -0.64 -15.22 10.08
N ARG A 84 0.45 -15.46 9.34
CA ARG A 84 1.34 -14.38 8.88
C ARG A 84 0.63 -13.43 7.93
N MET A 85 -0.22 -13.93 7.06
CA MET A 85 -1.02 -13.13 6.15
C MET A 85 -2.01 -12.23 6.91
N ASP A 86 -2.68 -12.77 7.93
CA ASP A 86 -3.60 -11.99 8.76
C ASP A 86 -2.89 -10.83 9.45
N VAL A 87 -1.74 -11.08 10.04
CA VAL A 87 -0.92 -10.04 10.68
C VAL A 87 -0.46 -9.01 9.64
N GLY A 88 0.02 -9.46 8.49
CA GLY A 88 0.48 -8.58 7.41
C GLY A 88 -0.63 -7.67 6.87
N LEU A 89 -1.81 -8.22 6.65
CA LEU A 89 -2.97 -7.43 6.22
C LEU A 89 -3.36 -6.40 7.27
N GLY A 90 -3.25 -6.76 8.56
CA GLY A 90 -3.47 -5.83 9.66
C GLY A 90 -2.51 -4.65 9.63
N HIS A 91 -1.23 -4.87 9.29
CA HIS A 91 -0.26 -3.78 9.15
C HIS A 91 -0.63 -2.81 8.03
N TRP A 92 -1.17 -3.31 6.92
CA TRP A 92 -1.66 -2.44 5.83
C TRP A 92 -2.87 -1.62 6.26
N VAL A 93 -3.82 -2.24 6.94
CA VAL A 93 -5.01 -1.53 7.45
C VAL A 93 -4.60 -0.45 8.44
N ASP A 94 -3.78 -0.80 9.44
CA ASP A 94 -3.31 0.13 10.45
C ASP A 94 -2.49 1.27 9.84
N GLY A 95 -1.59 0.95 8.90
CA GLY A 95 -0.78 1.95 8.22
C GLY A 95 -1.62 2.97 7.46
N GLY A 96 -2.67 2.50 6.78
CA GLY A 96 -3.61 3.39 6.09
C GLY A 96 -4.42 4.26 7.04
N GLN A 97 -4.95 3.66 8.12
CA GLN A 97 -5.76 4.37 9.12
C GLN A 97 -4.94 5.40 9.90
N GLN A 98 -3.67 5.13 10.16
CA GLN A 98 -2.80 6.02 10.92
C GLN A 98 -2.04 7.04 10.06
N GLY A 99 -2.35 7.10 8.77
CA GLY A 99 -1.72 8.07 7.87
C GLY A 99 -0.27 7.76 7.50
N ARG A 100 0.16 6.52 7.62
CA ARG A 100 1.53 6.09 7.26
C ARG A 100 1.66 5.65 5.82
N LEU A 101 0.54 5.32 5.18
CA LEU A 101 0.45 4.89 3.79
C LEU A 101 -0.41 5.87 3.00
N SER A 102 -0.18 5.91 1.69
CA SER A 102 -1.02 6.65 0.75
C SER A 102 -1.37 5.74 -0.42
N TRP A 103 -2.57 5.92 -0.96
CA TRP A 103 -3.01 5.27 -2.18
C TRP A 103 -3.94 6.20 -2.92
N GLY A 104 -3.89 6.15 -4.23
CA GLY A 104 -4.75 6.99 -5.05
C GLY A 104 -4.42 6.86 -6.52
N LEU A 105 -5.01 7.75 -7.29
CA LEU A 105 -4.83 7.83 -8.74
C LEU A 105 -3.83 8.94 -9.07
N MET A 106 -2.82 8.60 -9.87
CA MET A 106 -1.78 9.53 -10.26
C MET A 106 -1.68 9.60 -11.79
N ARG A 107 -1.62 10.79 -12.33
CA ARG A 107 -1.44 11.01 -13.76
C ARG A 107 -0.29 11.98 -13.98
N LEU A 108 0.72 11.52 -14.72
CA LEU A 108 1.83 12.34 -15.17
C LEU A 108 1.66 12.63 -16.66
N ARG A 109 1.97 13.84 -17.06
CA ARG A 109 1.81 14.30 -18.44
C ARG A 109 3.14 14.85 -18.97
N LYS A 110 3.46 14.51 -20.21
CA LYS A 110 4.56 15.13 -20.92
C LYS A 110 4.10 16.48 -21.48
N PRO A 111 4.74 17.60 -21.09
CA PRO A 111 4.41 18.91 -21.64
C PRO A 111 4.73 19.01 -23.13
N GLY A 112 3.99 19.78 -23.84
CA GLY A 112 4.29 20.06 -25.25
C GLY A 112 3.24 19.77 -26.22
#